data_4a7368abec490cd99f4a92e9de4c8ce8
#
_entry.id   4a7368abec490cd99f4a92e9de4c8ce8
#
_cell.length_a   1.000
_cell.length_b   1.000
_cell.length_c   1.000
_cell.angle_alpha   90.00
_cell.angle_beta   90.00
_cell.angle_gamma   90.00
#
_symmetry.space_group_name_H-M   'P 1'
#
loop_
_entity.id
_entity.type
_entity.pdbx_description
1 polymer ?
#
loop_
_entity_poly.entity_id
_entity_poly.type
_entity_poly.pdbx_seq_one_letter_code
_entity_poly.pdbx_strand_id
1 'polypeptide(L)'
;ISYNEISMLTWASDNQLVKKYQMIYYTNNPTAARKMFPETVKIISNPIKGFFHQLSSKYVFVEQNGHQWMCRPAHKQLMVQLWHGTPIKKVGNLNHTTHWFSYDDVFSRVLAPSEYAWSIMRKCFSYSDNKKIICPYPRCDELLSQNAKDLRKKLGLDDKSRIGVWLPTFRTAYYETHGSNDAPDFPILTENNINILNGLLKRSNTTVIVKMHVLQRRLPFFDTNYSNIIFMDNAALVDMEMSLYSLLGASDCLISDYSSVIFDYLLVNKPIVFTVDDYYSYKDNRGFIDEDMFNNVPGPTAHDVEELVNSIESVLTKDAYESERNTLCRKMNKEEIRLGDYAATVFRQLGIEK
;
A
#
# COMPACT_ATOMS: atom_id res chain seq x y z
N ILE A 1 -10.07 1.22 -6.03
CA ILE A 1 -10.60 1.43 -4.66
C ILE A 1 -9.42 1.84 -3.80
N SER A 2 -9.63 2.85 -2.98
CA SER A 2 -8.63 3.47 -2.13
C SER A 2 -8.72 2.91 -0.70
N TYR A 3 -7.62 2.42 -0.16
CA TYR A 3 -7.62 1.72 1.14
C TYR A 3 -7.70 2.67 2.34
N ASN A 4 -7.08 3.85 2.30
CA ASN A 4 -7.21 4.83 3.38
C ASN A 4 -8.66 5.31 3.54
N GLU A 5 -9.33 5.54 2.42
CA GLU A 5 -10.72 5.99 2.41
C GLU A 5 -11.67 4.90 2.90
N ILE A 6 -11.39 3.60 2.61
CA ILE A 6 -12.15 2.49 3.19
C ILE A 6 -12.06 2.54 4.71
N SER A 7 -10.85 2.52 5.27
CA SER A 7 -10.64 2.52 6.71
C SER A 7 -11.24 3.74 7.39
N MET A 8 -11.10 4.93 6.80
CA MET A 8 -11.69 6.17 7.31
C MET A 8 -13.22 6.10 7.33
N LEU A 9 -13.85 5.69 6.24
CA LEU A 9 -15.31 5.66 6.12
C LEU A 9 -15.93 4.52 6.94
N THR A 10 -15.26 3.37 7.05
CA THR A 10 -15.67 2.28 7.95
C THR A 10 -15.63 2.75 9.40
N TRP A 11 -14.51 3.33 9.84
CA TRP A 11 -14.41 3.86 11.20
C TRP A 11 -15.47 4.93 11.48
N ALA A 12 -15.71 5.85 10.53
CA ALA A 12 -16.73 6.89 10.67
C ALA A 12 -18.17 6.32 10.78
N SER A 13 -18.46 5.25 10.04
CA SER A 13 -19.72 4.52 10.12
C SER A 13 -19.91 3.88 11.51
N ASP A 14 -18.92 3.10 11.95
CA ASP A 14 -18.95 2.37 13.22
C ASP A 14 -19.05 3.32 14.43
N ASN A 15 -18.45 4.50 14.31
CA ASN A 15 -18.47 5.53 15.33
C ASN A 15 -19.63 6.55 15.19
N GLN A 16 -20.62 6.23 14.38
CA GLN A 16 -21.88 6.98 14.21
C GLN A 16 -21.74 8.42 13.68
N LEU A 17 -20.61 8.74 13.01
CA LEU A 17 -20.44 10.05 12.35
C LEU A 17 -21.48 10.25 11.24
N VAL A 18 -22.11 9.18 10.75
CA VAL A 18 -23.24 9.20 9.80
C VAL A 18 -24.46 9.98 10.31
N LYS A 19 -24.60 10.12 11.63
CA LYS A 19 -25.66 10.94 12.23
C LYS A 19 -25.41 12.44 12.06
N LYS A 20 -24.17 12.84 11.86
CA LYS A 20 -23.73 14.24 11.76
C LYS A 20 -23.33 14.63 10.34
N TYR A 21 -22.84 13.68 9.56
CA TYR A 21 -22.31 13.91 8.22
C TYR A 21 -22.87 12.91 7.21
N GLN A 22 -23.24 13.38 6.01
CA GLN A 22 -23.45 12.50 4.87
C GLN A 22 -22.10 12.08 4.31
N MET A 23 -21.82 10.78 4.27
CA MET A 23 -20.61 10.21 3.69
C MET A 23 -20.84 9.82 2.25
N ILE A 24 -19.93 10.27 1.37
CA ILE A 24 -20.01 10.06 -0.07
C ILE A 24 -18.67 9.58 -0.59
N TYR A 25 -18.68 8.51 -1.36
CA TYR A 25 -17.50 8.03 -2.08
C TYR A 25 -17.73 8.12 -3.59
N TYR A 26 -16.83 8.81 -4.28
CA TYR A 26 -16.84 8.89 -5.74
C TYR A 26 -15.88 7.87 -6.34
N THR A 27 -16.35 7.08 -7.32
CA THR A 27 -15.54 6.04 -7.97
C THR A 27 -16.04 5.72 -9.38
N ASN A 28 -15.12 5.31 -10.25
CA ASN A 28 -15.44 4.76 -11.56
C ASN A 28 -15.86 3.26 -11.51
N ASN A 29 -15.68 2.60 -10.34
CA ASN A 29 -16.09 1.21 -10.12
C ASN A 29 -17.08 1.10 -8.94
N PRO A 30 -18.36 1.48 -9.13
CA PRO A 30 -19.35 1.47 -8.07
C PRO A 30 -19.71 0.05 -7.59
N THR A 31 -19.59 -0.96 -8.44
CA THR A 31 -19.89 -2.35 -8.06
C THR A 31 -18.91 -2.88 -7.03
N ALA A 32 -17.62 -2.71 -7.27
CA ALA A 32 -16.59 -3.09 -6.30
C ALA A 32 -16.67 -2.24 -5.01
N ALA A 33 -16.96 -0.94 -5.15
CA ALA A 33 -17.10 -0.07 -3.98
C ALA A 33 -18.25 -0.51 -3.06
N ARG A 34 -19.41 -0.93 -3.59
CA ARG A 34 -20.53 -1.41 -2.77
C ARG A 34 -20.23 -2.68 -1.97
N LYS A 35 -19.27 -3.50 -2.40
CA LYS A 35 -18.82 -4.68 -1.66
C LYS A 35 -17.86 -4.33 -0.51
N MET A 36 -17.15 -3.19 -0.61
CA MET A 36 -16.05 -2.82 0.29
C MET A 36 -16.42 -1.75 1.31
N PHE A 37 -17.39 -0.88 1.00
CA PHE A 37 -17.80 0.20 1.90
C PHE A 37 -19.07 -0.14 2.68
N PRO A 38 -19.22 0.37 3.91
CA PRO A 38 -20.46 0.27 4.66
C PRO A 38 -21.68 0.82 3.89
N GLU A 39 -22.86 0.25 4.09
CA GLU A 39 -24.11 0.70 3.44
C GLU A 39 -24.46 2.17 3.72
N THR A 40 -23.95 2.70 4.82
CA THR A 40 -24.10 4.12 5.19
C THR A 40 -23.37 5.08 4.27
N VAL A 41 -22.44 4.58 3.45
CA VAL A 41 -21.66 5.38 2.49
C VAL A 41 -22.38 5.44 1.15
N LYS A 42 -22.74 6.64 0.72
CA LYS A 42 -23.33 6.86 -0.61
C LYS A 42 -22.29 6.75 -1.71
N ILE A 43 -22.42 5.76 -2.57
CA ILE A 43 -21.52 5.57 -3.72
C ILE A 43 -22.02 6.36 -4.93
N ILE A 44 -21.15 7.15 -5.54
CA ILE A 44 -21.42 7.98 -6.71
C ILE A 44 -20.40 7.65 -7.81
N SER A 45 -20.88 7.48 -9.05
CA SER A 45 -20.03 7.25 -10.24
C SER A 45 -20.22 8.30 -11.34
N ASN A 46 -21.26 9.14 -11.24
CA ASN A 46 -21.48 10.20 -12.21
C ASN A 46 -20.53 11.38 -11.93
N PRO A 47 -19.66 11.77 -12.89
CA PRO A 47 -18.64 12.80 -12.65
C PRO A 47 -19.23 14.18 -12.36
N ILE A 48 -20.34 14.56 -12.99
CA ILE A 48 -20.99 15.84 -12.74
C ILE A 48 -21.53 15.91 -11.31
N LYS A 49 -22.22 14.84 -10.85
CA LYS A 49 -22.69 14.75 -9.47
C LYS A 49 -21.52 14.75 -8.48
N GLY A 50 -20.44 14.01 -8.80
CA GLY A 50 -19.23 13.95 -7.98
C GLY A 50 -18.60 15.35 -7.81
N PHE A 51 -18.48 16.12 -8.89
CA PHE A 51 -17.98 17.49 -8.86
C PHE A 51 -18.82 18.42 -7.96
N PHE A 52 -20.15 18.39 -8.10
CA PHE A 52 -21.03 19.21 -7.25
C PHE A 52 -20.97 18.79 -5.78
N HIS A 53 -20.87 17.47 -5.50
CA HIS A 53 -20.68 16.99 -4.14
C HIS A 53 -19.33 17.44 -3.56
N GLN A 54 -18.25 17.40 -4.35
CA GLN A 54 -16.96 17.92 -3.91
C GLN A 54 -17.07 19.40 -3.54
N LEU A 55 -17.66 20.23 -4.39
CA LEU A 55 -17.79 21.69 -4.13
C LEU A 55 -18.63 22.01 -2.89
N SER A 56 -19.64 21.20 -2.59
CA SER A 56 -20.57 21.42 -1.46
C SER A 56 -20.12 20.72 -0.16
N SER A 57 -19.11 19.86 -0.20
CA SER A 57 -18.65 19.10 0.97
C SER A 57 -17.81 19.99 1.89
N LYS A 58 -17.99 19.83 3.20
CA LYS A 58 -17.16 20.49 4.21
C LYS A 58 -15.76 19.86 4.29
N TYR A 59 -15.68 18.54 4.13
CA TYR A 59 -14.43 17.77 4.14
C TYR A 59 -14.32 16.96 2.85
N VAL A 60 -13.17 17.04 2.21
CA VAL A 60 -12.84 16.27 1.01
C VAL A 60 -11.54 15.54 1.26
N PHE A 61 -11.56 14.22 1.15
CA PHE A 61 -10.39 13.36 1.33
C PHE A 61 -9.95 12.82 -0.02
N VAL A 62 -8.66 12.85 -0.30
CA VAL A 62 -8.08 12.33 -1.54
C VAL A 62 -6.76 11.61 -1.25
N GLU A 63 -6.43 10.60 -2.05
CA GLU A 63 -5.16 9.84 -1.92
C GLU A 63 -4.13 10.17 -3.00
N GLN A 64 -4.52 10.85 -4.08
CA GLN A 64 -3.63 11.12 -5.21
C GLN A 64 -3.60 12.59 -5.58
N ASN A 65 -2.44 13.06 -6.03
CA ASN A 65 -2.29 14.43 -6.52
C ASN A 65 -2.89 14.64 -7.92
N GLY A 66 -3.11 13.59 -8.69
CA GLY A 66 -3.69 13.64 -10.04
C GLY A 66 -5.22 13.63 -10.09
N HIS A 67 -5.90 14.10 -9.06
CA HIS A 67 -7.36 14.11 -9.02
C HIS A 67 -7.93 15.06 -10.09
N GLN A 68 -8.89 14.55 -10.86
CA GLN A 68 -9.45 15.26 -12.03
C GLN A 68 -10.14 16.60 -11.72
N TRP A 69 -10.52 16.84 -10.47
CA TRP A 69 -11.17 18.06 -10.01
C TRP A 69 -10.34 18.83 -8.98
N MET A 70 -9.02 18.83 -9.18
CA MET A 70 -8.15 19.64 -8.32
C MET A 70 -8.46 21.11 -8.51
N CYS A 71 -9.14 21.67 -7.54
CA CYS A 71 -9.43 23.10 -7.43
C CYS A 71 -9.10 23.57 -6.01
N ARG A 72 -8.85 24.87 -5.86
CA ARG A 72 -8.67 25.45 -4.53
C ARG A 72 -9.93 25.19 -3.69
N PRO A 73 -9.79 24.82 -2.40
CA PRO A 73 -10.92 24.64 -1.53
C PRO A 73 -11.80 25.90 -1.46
N ALA A 74 -13.11 25.69 -1.42
CA ALA A 74 -14.03 26.78 -1.14
C ALA A 74 -13.82 27.31 0.31
N HIS A 75 -14.32 28.49 0.60
CA HIS A 75 -14.22 29.05 1.95
C HIS A 75 -14.80 28.08 3.00
N LYS A 76 -14.03 27.76 4.04
CA LYS A 76 -14.35 26.77 5.09
C LYS A 76 -14.38 25.30 4.65
N GLN A 77 -14.05 24.95 3.41
CA GLN A 77 -13.83 23.58 2.99
C GLN A 77 -12.42 23.12 3.39
N LEU A 78 -12.30 21.92 3.94
CA LEU A 78 -11.02 21.28 4.19
C LEU A 78 -10.78 20.17 3.17
N MET A 79 -9.79 20.37 2.30
CA MET A 79 -9.31 19.34 1.38
C MET A 79 -8.08 18.68 2.00
N VAL A 80 -8.18 17.40 2.26
CA VAL A 80 -7.20 16.60 3.00
C VAL A 80 -6.55 15.60 2.07
N GLN A 81 -5.24 15.69 1.89
CA GLN A 81 -4.45 14.70 1.17
C GLN A 81 -4.05 13.58 2.13
N LEU A 82 -4.60 12.38 1.94
CA LEU A 82 -4.23 11.19 2.72
C LEU A 82 -2.96 10.53 2.20
N TRP A 83 -2.65 10.74 0.92
CA TRP A 83 -1.56 10.07 0.21
C TRP A 83 -1.69 8.54 0.21
N HIS A 84 -0.70 7.84 -0.36
CA HIS A 84 -0.77 6.39 -0.55
C HIS A 84 0.56 5.65 -0.26
N GLY A 85 1.39 6.23 0.61
CA GLY A 85 2.67 5.66 1.05
C GLY A 85 3.81 6.66 0.94
N THR A 86 4.75 6.62 1.88
CA THR A 86 5.93 7.49 1.84
C THR A 86 6.71 7.27 0.55
N PRO A 87 6.96 8.30 -0.25
CA PRO A 87 7.69 8.14 -1.51
C PRO A 87 9.09 7.57 -1.29
N ILE A 88 9.40 6.50 -1.99
CA ILE A 88 10.74 5.92 -2.07
C ILE A 88 11.47 6.43 -3.31
N LYS A 89 10.72 6.52 -4.40
CA LYS A 89 11.18 6.93 -5.74
C LYS A 89 11.05 8.43 -5.91
N LYS A 90 11.89 9.02 -6.76
CA LYS A 90 11.77 10.43 -7.13
C LYS A 90 10.41 10.69 -7.77
N VAL A 91 9.62 11.58 -7.18
CA VAL A 91 8.29 11.99 -7.65
C VAL A 91 8.11 13.50 -7.48
N GLY A 92 7.13 14.05 -8.16
CA GLY A 92 6.83 15.49 -8.09
C GLY A 92 8.02 16.35 -8.52
N ASN A 93 8.40 17.31 -7.71
CA ASN A 93 9.51 18.23 -8.01
C ASN A 93 10.87 17.55 -8.26
N LEU A 94 11.05 16.33 -7.72
CA LEU A 94 12.30 15.59 -7.90
C LEU A 94 12.40 14.89 -9.27
N ASN A 95 11.30 14.80 -10.01
CA ASN A 95 11.26 14.24 -11.38
C ASN A 95 11.27 15.32 -12.46
N HIS A 96 11.60 16.57 -12.12
CA HIS A 96 11.57 17.71 -13.06
C HIS A 96 10.22 17.92 -13.75
N THR A 97 9.13 17.35 -13.21
CA THR A 97 7.78 17.62 -13.70
C THR A 97 7.33 18.99 -13.21
N THR A 98 7.27 19.93 -14.13
CA THR A 98 6.73 21.26 -13.84
C THR A 98 5.20 21.18 -13.83
N HIS A 99 4.61 21.50 -12.69
CA HIS A 99 3.17 21.67 -12.58
C HIS A 99 2.83 23.16 -12.69
N TRP A 100 1.76 23.49 -13.42
CA TRP A 100 1.28 24.88 -13.59
C TRP A 100 0.59 25.43 -12.33
N PHE A 101 0.44 24.61 -11.28
CA PHE A 101 -0.15 25.00 -9.98
C PHE A 101 0.66 24.38 -8.83
N SER A 102 0.57 25.00 -7.66
CA SER A 102 1.17 24.50 -6.43
C SER A 102 0.21 23.53 -5.72
N TYR A 103 0.66 22.34 -5.41
CA TYR A 103 -0.10 21.39 -4.57
C TYR A 103 -0.38 21.99 -3.18
N ASP A 104 0.48 22.86 -2.69
CA ASP A 104 0.28 23.55 -1.42
C ASP A 104 -0.98 24.42 -1.43
N ASP A 105 -1.32 25.04 -2.54
CA ASP A 105 -2.54 25.85 -2.67
C ASP A 105 -3.83 25.03 -2.67
N VAL A 106 -3.76 23.74 -2.99
CA VAL A 106 -4.92 22.87 -3.12
C VAL A 106 -5.30 22.20 -1.80
N PHE A 107 -4.30 21.72 -1.05
CA PHE A 107 -4.58 20.95 0.15
C PHE A 107 -4.53 21.80 1.41
N SER A 108 -5.57 21.68 2.24
CA SER A 108 -5.65 22.32 3.56
C SER A 108 -4.82 21.57 4.59
N ARG A 109 -4.75 20.24 4.46
CA ARG A 109 -3.99 19.33 5.32
C ARG A 109 -3.41 18.18 4.48
N VAL A 110 -2.26 17.66 4.91
CA VAL A 110 -1.55 16.57 4.25
C VAL A 110 -1.08 15.59 5.32
N LEU A 111 -1.38 14.32 5.12
CA LEU A 111 -1.01 13.22 6.02
C LEU A 111 0.40 12.73 5.70
N ALA A 112 1.20 12.51 6.75
CA ALA A 112 2.47 11.80 6.67
C ALA A 112 2.65 10.93 7.93
N PRO A 113 3.22 9.71 7.82
CA PRO A 113 3.28 8.79 8.93
C PRO A 113 4.31 9.17 10.02
N SER A 114 5.31 10.02 9.70
CA SER A 114 6.29 10.53 10.66
C SER A 114 6.83 11.90 10.21
N GLU A 115 7.58 12.56 11.09
CA GLU A 115 8.30 13.80 10.74
C GLU A 115 9.37 13.56 9.64
N TYR A 116 9.99 12.39 9.62
CA TYR A 116 10.91 12.02 8.56
C TYR A 116 10.17 11.86 7.22
N ALA A 117 9.05 11.13 7.20
CA ALA A 117 8.21 11.01 6.01
C ALA A 117 7.66 12.36 5.55
N TRP A 118 7.30 13.24 6.49
CA TRP A 118 6.92 14.62 6.18
C TRP A 118 8.03 15.39 5.46
N SER A 119 9.28 15.24 5.92
CA SER A 119 10.43 15.89 5.25
C SER A 119 10.59 15.44 3.80
N ILE A 120 10.32 14.16 3.51
CA ILE A 120 10.28 13.61 2.15
C ILE A 120 9.14 14.23 1.33
N MET A 121 7.92 14.27 1.89
CA MET A 121 6.76 14.85 1.22
C MET A 121 6.98 16.34 0.86
N ARG A 122 7.65 17.09 1.72
CA ARG A 122 8.02 18.49 1.45
C ARG A 122 9.02 18.61 0.31
N LYS A 123 10.01 17.74 0.24
CA LYS A 123 10.97 17.70 -0.90
C LYS A 123 10.25 17.42 -2.22
N CYS A 124 9.29 16.49 -2.20
CA CYS A 124 8.56 16.09 -3.40
C CYS A 124 7.53 17.13 -3.88
N PHE A 125 6.86 17.84 -2.97
CA PHE A 125 5.66 18.62 -3.30
C PHE A 125 5.63 20.03 -2.74
N SER A 126 6.67 20.48 -2.05
CA SER A 126 6.81 21.81 -1.46
C SER A 126 5.68 22.22 -0.50
N TYR A 127 5.12 21.24 0.24
CA TYR A 127 4.07 21.53 1.21
C TYR A 127 4.56 22.42 2.36
N SER A 128 3.72 23.38 2.78
CA SER A 128 3.94 24.23 3.94
C SER A 128 3.80 23.43 5.25
N ASP A 129 4.67 23.71 6.22
CA ASP A 129 4.77 22.89 7.44
C ASP A 129 3.51 22.94 8.33
N ASN A 130 2.74 24.02 8.27
CA ASN A 130 1.48 24.18 9.00
C ASN A 130 0.33 23.30 8.49
N LYS A 131 0.52 22.57 7.38
CA LYS A 131 -0.49 21.67 6.79
C LYS A 131 -0.34 20.23 7.22
N LYS A 132 0.74 19.89 7.91
CA LYS A 132 1.03 18.50 8.29
C LYS A 132 0.01 17.94 9.27
N ILE A 133 -0.32 16.67 9.03
CA ILE A 133 -0.93 15.75 9.98
C ILE A 133 0.07 14.61 10.16
N ILE A 134 0.62 14.44 11.35
CA ILE A 134 1.53 13.32 11.61
C ILE A 134 0.76 12.18 12.26
N CYS A 135 0.53 11.13 11.44
CA CYS A 135 -0.15 9.91 11.83
C CYS A 135 0.14 8.84 10.78
N PRO A 136 0.39 7.57 11.15
CA PRO A 136 0.43 6.48 10.19
C PRO A 136 -0.86 6.42 9.36
N TYR A 137 -0.79 5.79 8.19
CA TYR A 137 -1.92 5.77 7.26
C TYR A 137 -3.11 4.99 7.83
N PRO A 138 -4.36 5.52 7.75
CA PRO A 138 -5.56 4.85 8.26
C PRO A 138 -5.74 3.41 7.77
N ARG A 139 -5.35 3.11 6.53
CA ARG A 139 -5.40 1.76 5.96
C ARG A 139 -4.63 0.72 6.78
N CYS A 140 -3.62 1.15 7.55
CA CYS A 140 -2.84 0.27 8.40
C CYS A 140 -3.66 -0.26 9.59
N ASP A 141 -4.77 0.39 9.98
CA ASP A 141 -5.67 -0.14 11.01
C ASP A 141 -6.21 -1.53 10.62
N GLU A 142 -6.33 -1.81 9.33
CA GLU A 142 -6.76 -3.11 8.83
C GLU A 142 -5.73 -4.24 8.99
N LEU A 143 -4.46 -3.93 9.30
CA LEU A 143 -3.46 -4.95 9.64
C LEU A 143 -3.86 -5.78 10.87
N LEU A 144 -4.74 -5.24 11.74
CA LEU A 144 -5.29 -5.94 12.90
C LEU A 144 -6.57 -6.75 12.59
N SER A 145 -7.22 -6.50 11.46
CA SER A 145 -8.60 -6.95 11.20
C SER A 145 -8.74 -8.44 10.89
N GLN A 146 -7.66 -9.12 10.53
CA GLN A 146 -7.70 -10.52 10.12
C GLN A 146 -6.70 -11.35 10.90
N ASN A 147 -7.11 -12.58 11.22
CA ASN A 147 -6.18 -13.55 11.76
C ASN A 147 -5.74 -14.56 10.68
N ALA A 148 -4.53 -15.06 10.82
CA ALA A 148 -3.94 -15.98 9.86
C ALA A 148 -4.72 -17.32 9.71
N LYS A 149 -5.45 -17.73 10.74
CA LYS A 149 -6.28 -18.93 10.71
C LYS A 149 -7.48 -18.78 9.76
N ASP A 150 -8.13 -17.62 9.79
CA ASP A 150 -9.26 -17.34 8.90
C ASP A 150 -8.81 -17.27 7.45
N LEU A 151 -7.63 -16.69 7.19
CA LEU A 151 -7.04 -16.66 5.86
C LEU A 151 -6.74 -18.08 5.36
N ARG A 152 -6.10 -18.93 6.17
CA ARG A 152 -5.84 -20.33 5.81
C ARG A 152 -7.13 -21.07 5.45
N LYS A 153 -8.17 -20.90 6.24
CA LYS A 153 -9.50 -21.49 5.98
C LYS A 153 -10.10 -21.01 4.66
N LYS A 154 -10.07 -19.69 4.39
CA LYS A 154 -10.57 -19.12 3.13
C LYS A 154 -9.82 -19.63 1.90
N LEU A 155 -8.53 -19.92 2.05
CA LEU A 155 -7.67 -20.45 0.98
C LEU A 155 -7.65 -21.97 0.90
N GLY A 156 -8.34 -22.68 1.80
CA GLY A 156 -8.31 -24.15 1.87
C GLY A 156 -6.95 -24.71 2.26
N LEU A 157 -6.14 -23.98 3.02
CA LEU A 157 -4.82 -24.36 3.46
C LEU A 157 -4.86 -25.08 4.82
N ASP A 158 -3.85 -25.92 5.07
CA ASP A 158 -3.62 -26.52 6.38
C ASP A 158 -3.34 -25.45 7.45
N ASP A 159 -3.78 -25.69 8.70
CA ASP A 159 -3.58 -24.78 9.83
C ASP A 159 -2.11 -24.44 10.12
N LYS A 160 -1.18 -25.33 9.73
CA LYS A 160 0.27 -25.16 9.89
C LYS A 160 0.96 -24.57 8.67
N SER A 161 0.26 -24.35 7.57
CA SER A 161 0.83 -23.75 6.37
C SER A 161 1.29 -22.32 6.67
N ARG A 162 2.52 -22.00 6.27
CA ARG A 162 3.06 -20.64 6.34
C ARG A 162 2.56 -19.85 5.14
N ILE A 163 2.25 -18.56 5.33
CA ILE A 163 1.74 -17.69 4.27
C ILE A 163 2.67 -16.52 4.08
N GLY A 164 3.34 -16.45 2.91
CA GLY A 164 4.03 -15.26 2.43
C GLY A 164 3.13 -14.46 1.49
N VAL A 165 3.12 -13.14 1.61
CA VAL A 165 2.47 -12.27 0.62
C VAL A 165 3.54 -11.55 -0.17
N TRP A 166 3.54 -11.74 -1.48
CA TRP A 166 4.51 -11.12 -2.40
C TRP A 166 3.87 -9.96 -3.15
N LEU A 167 4.42 -8.77 -2.95
CA LEU A 167 4.00 -7.52 -3.58
C LEU A 167 5.12 -6.96 -4.46
N PRO A 168 5.30 -7.50 -5.67
CA PRO A 168 6.33 -7.00 -6.58
C PRO A 168 5.97 -5.62 -7.12
N THR A 169 6.97 -4.75 -7.23
CA THR A 169 6.82 -3.48 -7.93
C THR A 169 6.72 -3.72 -9.44
N PHE A 170 5.77 -3.05 -10.06
CA PHE A 170 5.54 -3.11 -11.50
C PHE A 170 6.71 -2.51 -12.31
N ARG A 171 7.18 -3.22 -13.33
CA ARG A 171 8.36 -2.84 -14.12
C ARG A 171 8.07 -2.49 -15.59
N THR A 172 7.21 -3.22 -16.26
CA THR A 172 7.04 -3.21 -17.72
C THR A 172 6.67 -1.84 -18.29
N ALA A 173 5.70 -1.12 -17.73
CA ALA A 173 5.28 0.20 -18.26
C ALA A 173 6.38 1.27 -18.15
N TYR A 174 7.33 1.09 -17.26
CA TYR A 174 8.44 2.02 -17.10
C TYR A 174 9.48 1.84 -18.21
N TYR A 175 9.82 0.59 -18.51
CA TYR A 175 10.82 0.25 -19.50
C TYR A 175 10.33 0.51 -20.94
N GLU A 176 9.04 0.28 -21.24
CA GLU A 176 8.43 0.63 -22.53
C GLU A 176 8.53 2.14 -22.82
N THR A 177 8.37 3.01 -21.83
CA THR A 177 8.47 4.47 -22.00
C THR A 177 9.92 4.97 -22.10
N HIS A 178 10.91 4.17 -21.69
CA HIS A 178 12.34 4.56 -21.64
C HIS A 178 13.25 3.70 -22.52
N GLY A 179 12.69 2.82 -23.35
CA GLY A 179 13.40 2.21 -24.47
C GLY A 179 14.29 1.02 -24.17
N SER A 180 14.16 0.35 -23.01
CA SER A 180 14.85 -0.91 -22.75
C SER A 180 13.89 -2.09 -22.89
N ASN A 181 14.08 -2.92 -23.92
CA ASN A 181 13.31 -4.15 -24.15
C ASN A 181 13.75 -5.32 -23.24
N ASP A 182 14.76 -5.14 -22.39
CA ASP A 182 15.47 -6.22 -21.67
C ASP A 182 15.09 -6.31 -20.19
N ALA A 183 14.10 -5.56 -19.73
CA ALA A 183 13.69 -5.64 -18.33
C ALA A 183 12.90 -6.92 -18.04
N PRO A 184 13.18 -7.60 -16.92
CA PRO A 184 12.38 -8.74 -16.51
C PRO A 184 10.92 -8.31 -16.28
N ASP A 185 9.99 -9.05 -16.85
CA ASP A 185 8.55 -8.82 -16.64
C ASP A 185 8.15 -8.95 -15.16
N PHE A 186 8.93 -9.70 -14.38
CA PHE A 186 8.68 -9.98 -12.98
C PHE A 186 10.02 -10.23 -12.23
N PRO A 187 10.19 -9.76 -10.98
CA PRO A 187 11.43 -10.00 -10.26
C PRO A 187 11.65 -11.49 -10.02
N ILE A 188 12.84 -11.97 -10.26
CA ILE A 188 13.37 -13.33 -10.08
C ILE A 188 12.52 -14.48 -10.64
N LEU A 189 11.23 -14.25 -10.99
CA LEU A 189 10.29 -15.28 -11.41
C LEU A 189 10.11 -15.31 -12.93
N THR A 190 10.26 -16.49 -13.52
CA THR A 190 10.14 -16.75 -14.96
C THR A 190 9.32 -18.02 -15.22
N GLU A 191 8.90 -18.24 -16.46
CA GLU A 191 8.26 -19.51 -16.88
C GLU A 191 9.12 -20.73 -16.59
N ASN A 192 10.46 -20.58 -16.67
CA ASN A 192 11.38 -21.70 -16.49
C ASN A 192 11.57 -22.11 -15.02
N ASN A 193 11.42 -21.16 -14.06
CA ASN A 193 11.73 -21.44 -12.67
C ASN A 193 10.51 -21.48 -11.72
N ILE A 194 9.31 -21.14 -12.20
CA ILE A 194 8.11 -21.12 -11.37
C ILE A 194 7.75 -22.50 -10.80
N ASN A 195 7.97 -23.57 -11.58
CA ASN A 195 7.73 -24.94 -11.10
C ASN A 195 8.77 -25.34 -10.03
N ILE A 196 9.99 -24.84 -10.15
CA ILE A 196 11.04 -25.04 -9.14
C ILE A 196 10.59 -24.35 -7.84
N LEU A 197 10.19 -23.06 -7.94
CA LEU A 197 9.68 -22.31 -6.79
C LEU A 197 8.50 -23.02 -6.12
N ASN A 198 7.50 -23.47 -6.89
CA ASN A 198 6.36 -24.20 -6.34
C ASN A 198 6.76 -25.49 -5.61
N GLY A 199 7.72 -26.24 -6.16
CA GLY A 199 8.26 -27.45 -5.54
C GLY A 199 9.03 -27.17 -4.24
N LEU A 200 9.81 -26.07 -4.18
CA LEU A 200 10.51 -25.62 -2.99
C LEU A 200 9.53 -25.22 -1.89
N LEU A 201 8.54 -24.38 -2.23
CA LEU A 201 7.50 -23.93 -1.31
C LEU A 201 6.66 -25.08 -0.74
N LYS A 202 6.37 -26.09 -1.56
CA LYS A 202 5.67 -27.30 -1.10
C LYS A 202 6.48 -28.06 -0.05
N ARG A 203 7.80 -28.20 -0.22
CA ARG A 203 8.67 -28.87 0.76
C ARG A 203 8.74 -28.13 2.08
N SER A 204 8.69 -26.82 2.06
CA SER A 204 8.73 -25.96 3.26
C SER A 204 7.35 -25.72 3.90
N ASN A 205 6.29 -26.35 3.39
CA ASN A 205 4.90 -26.12 3.81
C ASN A 205 4.55 -24.61 3.82
N THR A 206 5.01 -23.90 2.79
CA THR A 206 4.78 -22.45 2.62
C THR A 206 3.92 -22.23 1.39
N THR A 207 2.93 -21.35 1.48
CA THR A 207 2.16 -20.84 0.33
C THR A 207 2.47 -19.38 0.14
N VAL A 208 2.82 -18.98 -1.09
CA VAL A 208 3.07 -17.59 -1.46
C VAL A 208 1.89 -17.06 -2.26
N ILE A 209 1.28 -16.01 -1.75
CA ILE A 209 0.22 -15.25 -2.45
C ILE A 209 0.90 -14.11 -3.18
N VAL A 210 0.93 -14.18 -4.51
CA VAL A 210 1.47 -13.13 -5.37
C VAL A 210 0.35 -12.17 -5.72
N LYS A 211 0.36 -10.97 -5.10
CA LYS A 211 -0.62 -9.95 -5.39
C LYS A 211 -0.16 -9.09 -6.56
N MET A 212 -0.77 -9.32 -7.70
CA MET A 212 -0.42 -8.64 -8.95
C MET A 212 -0.83 -7.16 -8.94
N HIS A 213 0.04 -6.31 -9.50
CA HIS A 213 -0.30 -4.92 -9.76
C HIS A 213 -1.34 -4.83 -10.91
N VAL A 214 -2.25 -3.85 -10.84
CA VAL A 214 -3.32 -3.68 -11.85
C VAL A 214 -2.81 -3.41 -13.27
N LEU A 215 -1.59 -2.86 -13.37
CA LEU A 215 -0.92 -2.59 -14.65
C LEU A 215 0.05 -3.71 -15.07
N GLN A 216 0.19 -4.77 -14.27
CA GLN A 216 1.08 -5.88 -14.60
C GLN A 216 0.59 -6.58 -15.87
N ARG A 217 1.49 -6.73 -16.86
CA ARG A 217 1.24 -7.55 -18.03
C ARG A 217 0.91 -8.97 -17.59
N ARG A 218 -0.13 -9.55 -18.18
CA ARG A 218 -0.51 -10.94 -17.89
C ARG A 218 0.53 -11.88 -18.48
N LEU A 219 1.18 -12.64 -17.65
CA LEU A 219 2.16 -13.65 -18.06
C LEU A 219 1.49 -15.01 -18.13
N PRO A 220 1.90 -15.93 -19.04
CA PRO A 220 1.23 -17.22 -19.24
C PRO A 220 1.07 -18.04 -17.98
N PHE A 221 2.05 -18.02 -17.10
CA PHE A 221 2.04 -18.79 -15.85
C PHE A 221 1.08 -18.24 -14.78
N PHE A 222 0.52 -17.03 -14.93
CA PHE A 222 -0.47 -16.49 -13.97
C PHE A 222 -1.80 -17.25 -14.00
N ASP A 223 -2.11 -17.92 -15.10
CA ASP A 223 -3.36 -18.68 -15.27
C ASP A 223 -3.22 -20.17 -14.89
N THR A 224 -2.04 -20.58 -14.46
CA THR A 224 -1.76 -21.95 -14.05
C THR A 224 -2.07 -22.13 -12.57
N ASN A 225 -2.72 -23.23 -12.21
CA ASN A 225 -2.96 -23.59 -10.82
C ASN A 225 -1.72 -24.29 -10.24
N TYR A 226 -1.11 -23.65 -9.27
CA TYR A 226 0.01 -24.20 -8.47
C TYR A 226 -0.49 -24.61 -7.10
N SER A 227 0.18 -25.60 -6.48
CA SER A 227 -0.20 -26.07 -5.13
C SER A 227 0.15 -25.08 -4.02
N ASN A 228 1.23 -24.29 -4.22
CA ASN A 228 1.81 -23.41 -3.20
C ASN A 228 2.08 -21.98 -3.67
N ILE A 229 1.61 -21.63 -4.88
CA ILE A 229 1.63 -20.26 -5.40
C ILE A 229 0.20 -19.87 -5.80
N ILE A 230 -0.28 -18.76 -5.27
CA ILE A 230 -1.61 -18.23 -5.58
C ILE A 230 -1.45 -16.83 -6.19
N PHE A 231 -1.77 -16.68 -7.48
CA PHE A 231 -1.82 -15.37 -8.12
C PHE A 231 -3.16 -14.71 -7.81
N MET A 232 -3.12 -13.50 -7.24
CA MET A 232 -4.30 -12.79 -6.77
C MET A 232 -4.33 -11.37 -7.33
N ASP A 233 -5.43 -10.97 -7.93
CA ASP A 233 -5.70 -9.60 -8.35
C ASP A 233 -6.63 -8.87 -7.38
N ASN A 234 -7.04 -7.63 -7.73
CA ASN A 234 -7.98 -6.88 -6.90
C ASN A 234 -9.38 -7.48 -6.87
N ALA A 235 -9.81 -8.16 -7.96
CA ALA A 235 -11.14 -8.76 -8.02
C ALA A 235 -11.22 -9.94 -7.05
N ALA A 236 -10.20 -10.79 -7.02
CA ALA A 236 -10.11 -11.92 -6.09
C ALA A 236 -10.14 -11.46 -4.61
N LEU A 237 -9.47 -10.35 -4.27
CA LEU A 237 -9.56 -9.78 -2.91
C LEU A 237 -10.99 -9.33 -2.58
N VAL A 238 -11.64 -8.62 -3.51
CA VAL A 238 -13.03 -8.16 -3.32
C VAL A 238 -13.99 -9.34 -3.18
N ASP A 239 -13.82 -10.42 -3.95
CA ASP A 239 -14.66 -11.62 -3.86
C ASP A 239 -14.44 -12.40 -2.55
N MET A 240 -13.24 -12.29 -1.97
CA MET A 240 -12.94 -12.81 -0.63
C MET A 240 -13.39 -11.88 0.50
N GLU A 241 -13.96 -10.73 0.20
CA GLU A 241 -14.30 -9.67 1.17
C GLU A 241 -13.08 -9.27 2.02
N MET A 242 -11.93 -9.14 1.38
CA MET A 242 -10.67 -8.78 2.02
C MET A 242 -10.05 -7.54 1.37
N SER A 243 -9.44 -6.71 2.18
CA SER A 243 -8.53 -5.68 1.69
C SER A 243 -7.10 -6.23 1.57
N LEU A 244 -6.24 -5.49 0.85
CA LEU A 244 -4.81 -5.81 0.82
C LEU A 244 -4.20 -5.77 2.23
N TYR A 245 -4.62 -4.81 3.06
CA TYR A 245 -4.05 -4.64 4.40
C TYR A 245 -4.52 -5.72 5.37
N SER A 246 -5.76 -6.21 5.25
CA SER A 246 -6.21 -7.36 6.01
C SER A 246 -5.48 -8.66 5.59
N LEU A 247 -5.21 -8.83 4.29
CA LEU A 247 -4.38 -9.93 3.78
C LEU A 247 -2.94 -9.86 4.36
N LEU A 248 -2.32 -8.66 4.34
CA LEU A 248 -0.99 -8.43 4.91
C LEU A 248 -0.96 -8.71 6.41
N GLY A 249 -1.97 -8.23 7.15
CA GLY A 249 -2.08 -8.50 8.58
C GLY A 249 -2.18 -9.99 8.92
N ALA A 250 -2.82 -10.78 8.06
CA ALA A 250 -2.97 -12.23 8.22
C ALA A 250 -1.76 -13.05 7.73
N SER A 251 -0.83 -12.47 6.96
CA SER A 251 0.37 -13.17 6.46
C SER A 251 1.40 -13.43 7.56
N ASP A 252 2.26 -14.41 7.35
CA ASP A 252 3.39 -14.71 8.24
C ASP A 252 4.64 -13.90 7.87
N CYS A 253 4.80 -13.52 6.59
CA CYS A 253 5.85 -12.61 6.10
C CYS A 253 5.40 -11.83 4.87
N LEU A 254 6.06 -10.69 4.63
CA LEU A 254 5.98 -9.93 3.39
C LEU A 254 7.18 -10.25 2.52
N ILE A 255 6.94 -10.41 1.20
CA ILE A 255 7.98 -10.43 0.17
C ILE A 255 7.76 -9.18 -0.67
N SER A 256 8.77 -8.34 -0.81
CA SER A 256 8.64 -7.08 -1.54
C SER A 256 10.00 -6.61 -2.08
N ASP A 257 9.96 -5.49 -2.80
CA ASP A 257 11.13 -4.88 -3.40
C ASP A 257 11.15 -3.35 -3.09
N TYR A 258 11.02 -2.49 -4.08
CA TYR A 258 11.10 -1.02 -3.96
C TYR A 258 9.73 -0.37 -3.67
N SER A 259 8.94 -0.97 -2.79
CA SER A 259 7.57 -0.55 -2.48
C SER A 259 7.44 0.08 -1.09
N SER A 260 6.68 1.18 -1.02
CA SER A 260 6.40 1.86 0.27
C SER A 260 5.53 1.05 1.23
N VAL A 261 4.91 -0.04 0.78
CA VAL A 261 4.16 -0.97 1.64
C VAL A 261 5.03 -1.57 2.75
N ILE A 262 6.35 -1.65 2.52
CA ILE A 262 7.34 -2.08 3.52
C ILE A 262 7.18 -1.27 4.81
N PHE A 263 7.06 0.06 4.71
CA PHE A 263 6.94 0.94 5.87
C PHE A 263 5.63 0.75 6.65
N ASP A 264 4.56 0.43 5.94
CA ASP A 264 3.28 0.10 6.56
C ASP A 264 3.36 -1.26 7.29
N TYR A 265 4.03 -2.25 6.69
CA TYR A 265 4.18 -3.58 7.26
C TYR A 265 5.08 -3.63 8.50
N LEU A 266 6.02 -2.66 8.64
CA LEU A 266 6.82 -2.51 9.87
C LEU A 266 5.95 -2.36 11.14
N LEU A 267 4.73 -1.83 11.01
CA LEU A 267 3.80 -1.64 12.14
C LEU A 267 3.37 -2.94 12.80
N VAL A 268 3.41 -4.07 12.12
CA VAL A 268 3.14 -5.40 12.68
C VAL A 268 4.40 -6.17 13.02
N ASN A 269 5.56 -5.61 12.77
CA ASN A 269 6.90 -6.17 13.06
C ASN A 269 7.11 -7.63 12.63
N LYS A 270 6.41 -8.08 11.56
CA LYS A 270 6.58 -9.39 10.97
C LYS A 270 7.74 -9.40 9.98
N PRO A 271 8.35 -10.57 9.69
CA PRO A 271 9.48 -10.70 8.75
C PRO A 271 9.20 -10.14 7.37
N ILE A 272 10.24 -9.56 6.74
CA ILE A 272 10.21 -9.06 5.37
C ILE A 272 11.38 -9.71 4.62
N VAL A 273 11.12 -10.23 3.41
CA VAL A 273 12.14 -10.73 2.47
C VAL A 273 12.16 -9.79 1.25
N PHE A 274 13.35 -9.41 0.81
CA PHE A 274 13.54 -8.45 -0.28
C PHE A 274 13.97 -9.15 -1.56
N THR A 275 13.23 -8.91 -2.67
CA THR A 275 13.61 -9.35 -4.02
C THR A 275 14.23 -8.17 -4.77
N VAL A 276 15.56 -8.12 -4.84
CA VAL A 276 16.35 -6.96 -5.33
C VAL A 276 17.34 -7.34 -6.43
N ASP A 277 16.96 -8.30 -7.28
CA ASP A 277 17.76 -8.82 -8.39
C ASP A 277 18.16 -7.73 -9.41
N ASP A 278 17.34 -6.70 -9.57
CA ASP A 278 17.55 -5.60 -10.53
C ASP A 278 17.89 -4.25 -9.86
N TYR A 279 18.44 -4.26 -8.63
CA TYR A 279 18.68 -3.04 -7.83
C TYR A 279 19.38 -1.92 -8.57
N TYR A 280 20.51 -2.20 -9.21
CA TYR A 280 21.31 -1.17 -9.92
C TYR A 280 20.55 -0.59 -11.11
N SER A 281 19.94 -1.45 -11.91
CA SER A 281 19.11 -1.03 -13.05
C SER A 281 17.92 -0.19 -12.59
N TYR A 282 17.26 -0.60 -11.50
CA TYR A 282 16.14 0.13 -10.95
C TYR A 282 16.55 1.50 -10.38
N LYS A 283 17.69 1.56 -9.66
CA LYS A 283 18.27 2.79 -9.11
C LYS A 283 18.60 3.79 -10.22
N ASP A 284 19.26 3.35 -11.29
CA ASP A 284 19.67 4.20 -12.40
C ASP A 284 18.46 4.76 -13.18
N ASN A 285 17.44 3.95 -13.36
CA ASN A 285 16.27 4.31 -14.17
C ASN A 285 15.23 5.13 -13.40
N ARG A 286 14.95 4.82 -12.12
CA ARG A 286 13.89 5.46 -11.31
C ARG A 286 14.42 6.44 -10.28
N GLY A 287 15.63 6.21 -9.79
CA GLY A 287 16.22 6.96 -8.69
C GLY A 287 15.47 6.81 -7.37
N PHE A 288 16.22 6.80 -6.28
CA PHE A 288 15.67 6.83 -4.93
C PHE A 288 15.79 8.24 -4.34
N ILE A 289 14.85 8.60 -3.45
CA ILE A 289 14.89 9.89 -2.73
C ILE A 289 15.96 9.86 -1.64
N ASP A 290 16.10 8.71 -0.98
CA ASP A 290 17.17 8.39 -0.05
C ASP A 290 17.94 7.19 -0.64
N GLU A 291 19.13 7.44 -1.13
CA GLU A 291 19.95 6.42 -1.80
C GLU A 291 20.44 5.33 -0.85
N ASP A 292 20.51 5.65 0.44
CA ASP A 292 20.95 4.71 1.48
C ASP A 292 19.82 3.82 2.01
N MET A 293 18.59 4.08 1.59
CA MET A 293 17.40 3.39 2.12
C MET A 293 17.46 1.86 1.92
N PHE A 294 18.09 1.39 0.85
CA PHE A 294 18.22 -0.03 0.52
C PHE A 294 19.60 -0.63 0.81
N ASN A 295 20.54 0.17 1.35
CA ASN A 295 21.87 -0.35 1.72
C ASN A 295 21.80 -1.30 2.94
N ASN A 296 20.83 -1.08 3.84
CA ASN A 296 20.60 -1.88 5.03
C ASN A 296 19.11 -2.14 5.20
N VAL A 297 18.56 -3.03 4.38
CA VAL A 297 17.15 -3.41 4.48
C VAL A 297 16.91 -4.30 5.70
N PRO A 298 15.74 -4.18 6.38
CA PRO A 298 15.45 -4.90 7.61
C PRO A 298 14.96 -6.33 7.35
N GLY A 299 15.67 -7.08 6.53
CA GLY A 299 15.37 -8.45 6.15
C GLY A 299 16.39 -9.01 5.15
N PRO A 300 16.41 -10.32 4.90
CA PRO A 300 17.28 -10.92 3.91
C PRO A 300 16.89 -10.50 2.48
N THR A 301 17.88 -10.49 1.59
CA THR A 301 17.71 -10.27 0.16
C THR A 301 17.75 -11.60 -0.59
N ALA A 302 16.96 -11.71 -1.66
CA ALA A 302 16.95 -12.86 -2.56
C ALA A 302 17.10 -12.38 -4.01
N HIS A 303 17.98 -13.06 -4.75
CA HIS A 303 18.29 -12.78 -6.15
C HIS A 303 17.81 -13.89 -7.11
N ASP A 304 17.36 -15.00 -6.56
CA ASP A 304 16.75 -16.11 -7.28
C ASP A 304 15.69 -16.83 -6.43
N VAL A 305 15.04 -17.85 -6.99
CA VAL A 305 13.95 -18.57 -6.34
C VAL A 305 14.41 -19.48 -5.19
N GLU A 306 15.65 -19.95 -5.22
CA GLU A 306 16.22 -20.79 -4.15
C GLU A 306 16.57 -19.91 -2.94
N GLU A 307 17.24 -18.79 -3.17
CA GLU A 307 17.52 -17.79 -2.14
C GLU A 307 16.22 -17.25 -1.52
N LEU A 308 15.17 -17.05 -2.34
CA LEU A 308 13.86 -16.61 -1.83
C LEU A 308 13.28 -17.59 -0.81
N VAL A 309 13.22 -18.88 -1.15
CA VAL A 309 12.64 -19.88 -0.25
C VAL A 309 13.49 -20.06 1.00
N ASN A 310 14.82 -20.12 0.84
CA ASN A 310 15.75 -20.20 1.98
C ASN A 310 15.61 -19.00 2.91
N SER A 311 15.45 -17.81 2.36
CA SER A 311 15.22 -16.57 3.12
C SER A 311 13.89 -16.61 3.90
N ILE A 312 12.79 -17.04 3.26
CA ILE A 312 11.49 -17.22 3.91
C ILE A 312 11.60 -18.23 5.07
N GLU A 313 12.20 -19.39 4.83
CA GLU A 313 12.37 -20.42 5.88
C GLU A 313 13.22 -19.91 7.04
N SER A 314 14.31 -19.22 6.74
CA SER A 314 15.21 -18.64 7.74
C SER A 314 14.48 -17.67 8.67
N VAL A 315 13.79 -16.66 8.10
CA VAL A 315 13.13 -15.62 8.91
C VAL A 315 11.90 -16.13 9.67
N LEU A 316 11.20 -17.15 9.15
CA LEU A 316 10.06 -17.77 9.82
C LEU A 316 10.47 -18.82 10.87
N THR A 317 11.73 -19.24 10.86
CA THR A 317 12.29 -20.15 11.88
C THR A 317 13.00 -19.38 12.98
N LYS A 318 13.83 -18.42 12.61
CA LYS A 318 14.56 -17.53 13.54
C LYS A 318 14.74 -16.16 12.88
N ASP A 319 13.93 -15.24 13.31
CA ASP A 319 13.98 -13.86 12.82
C ASP A 319 15.15 -13.10 13.45
N ALA A 320 16.14 -12.79 12.64
CA ALA A 320 17.34 -12.05 13.06
C ALA A 320 17.23 -10.54 12.82
N TYR A 321 16.14 -10.05 12.20
CA TYR A 321 16.00 -8.66 11.73
C TYR A 321 14.96 -7.84 12.51
N GLU A 322 14.46 -8.35 13.63
CA GLU A 322 13.44 -7.66 14.42
C GLU A 322 13.91 -6.29 14.91
N SER A 323 15.17 -6.19 15.35
CA SER A 323 15.76 -4.93 15.86
C SER A 323 15.85 -3.86 14.77
N GLU A 324 16.28 -4.25 13.58
CA GLU A 324 16.40 -3.38 12.40
C GLU A 324 15.03 -2.89 11.95
N ARG A 325 14.02 -3.78 11.94
CA ARG A 325 12.63 -3.40 11.62
C ARG A 325 12.08 -2.41 12.63
N ASN A 326 12.30 -2.63 13.93
CA ASN A 326 11.87 -1.70 14.98
C ASN A 326 12.56 -0.34 14.83
N THR A 327 13.83 -0.32 14.47
CA THR A 327 14.59 0.93 14.26
C THR A 327 14.04 1.70 13.05
N LEU A 328 13.79 1.01 11.94
CA LEU A 328 13.21 1.62 10.76
C LEU A 328 11.74 2.04 10.99
N CYS A 329 10.97 1.26 11.75
CA CYS A 329 9.59 1.61 12.11
C CYS A 329 9.53 2.95 12.84
N ARG A 330 10.38 3.17 13.85
CA ARG A 330 10.47 4.45 14.59
C ARG A 330 10.81 5.64 13.70
N LYS A 331 11.64 5.44 12.68
CA LYS A 331 11.98 6.49 11.69
C LYS A 331 10.79 6.80 10.79
N MET A 332 10.09 5.77 10.32
CA MET A 332 9.09 5.88 9.26
C MET A 332 7.67 6.11 9.77
N ASN A 333 7.36 5.73 11.00
CA ASN A 333 6.03 5.79 11.59
C ASN A 333 6.06 6.43 12.97
N LYS A 334 4.98 7.11 13.36
CA LYS A 334 4.80 7.69 14.69
C LYS A 334 4.29 6.64 15.67
N GLU A 335 5.19 6.08 16.48
CA GLU A 335 4.90 4.95 17.39
C GLU A 335 3.93 5.28 18.53
N GLU A 336 3.85 6.55 18.95
CA GLU A 336 2.98 6.94 20.06
C GLU A 336 1.49 6.80 19.74
N ILE A 337 1.14 6.62 18.46
CA ILE A 337 -0.23 6.36 18.03
C ILE A 337 -0.39 4.86 17.87
N ARG A 338 -1.30 4.29 18.64
CA ARG A 338 -1.56 2.85 18.63
C ARG A 338 -2.11 2.40 17.28
N LEU A 339 -1.61 1.28 16.77
CA LEU A 339 -2.20 0.58 15.61
C LEU A 339 -3.66 0.23 15.92
N GLY A 340 -4.58 0.58 15.01
CA GLY A 340 -6.03 0.49 15.17
C GLY A 340 -6.71 1.83 15.51
N ASP A 341 -5.93 2.88 15.84
CA ASP A 341 -6.43 4.20 16.19
C ASP A 341 -6.09 5.29 15.14
N TYR A 342 -5.58 4.92 13.97
CA TYR A 342 -5.08 5.89 12.99
C TYR A 342 -6.21 6.68 12.34
N ALA A 343 -7.28 6.03 11.90
CA ALA A 343 -8.46 6.71 11.38
C ALA A 343 -9.05 7.68 12.43
N ALA A 344 -9.20 7.21 13.67
CA ALA A 344 -9.66 8.04 14.79
C ALA A 344 -8.79 9.27 15.01
N THR A 345 -7.46 9.07 14.94
CA THR A 345 -6.48 10.14 15.17
C THR A 345 -6.53 11.19 14.06
N VAL A 346 -6.67 10.78 12.79
CA VAL A 346 -6.83 11.72 11.68
C VAL A 346 -8.10 12.55 11.85
N PHE A 347 -9.24 11.95 12.18
CA PHE A 347 -10.49 12.68 12.44
C PHE A 347 -10.34 13.67 13.61
N ARG A 348 -9.72 13.26 14.70
CA ARG A 348 -9.47 14.12 15.87
C ARG A 348 -8.59 15.33 15.51
N GLN A 349 -7.50 15.13 14.76
CA GLN A 349 -6.61 16.21 14.33
C GLN A 349 -7.28 17.18 13.34
N LEU A 350 -8.35 16.74 12.66
CA LEU A 350 -9.18 17.60 11.81
C LEU A 350 -10.32 18.29 12.57
N GLY A 351 -10.47 18.05 13.87
CA GLY A 351 -11.59 18.58 14.67
C GLY A 351 -12.93 17.97 14.28
N ILE A 352 -12.93 16.75 13.75
CA ILE A 352 -14.13 15.98 13.41
C ILE A 352 -14.41 15.05 14.59
N GLU A 353 -15.25 15.48 15.49
CA GLU A 353 -15.64 14.74 16.68
C GLU A 353 -17.03 14.10 16.52
N LYS A 354 -17.31 13.10 17.36
CA LYS A 354 -18.59 12.40 17.44
C LYS A 354 -19.75 13.35 17.75
#